data_b3169fdd4131cf04ac90be90f1d61860
#
_entry.id   b3169fdd4131cf04ac90be90f1d61860
#
_cell.length_a   1.000
_cell.length_b   1.000
_cell.length_c   1.000
_cell.angle_alpha   90.00
_cell.angle_beta   90.00
_cell.angle_gamma   90.00
#
_symmetry.space_group_name_H-M   'P 1'
#
loop_
_entity.id
_entity.type
_entity.pdbx_description
1 polymer ?
#
loop_
_entity_poly.entity_id
_entity_poly.type
_entity_poly.pdbx_seq_one_letter_code
_entity_poly.pdbx_strand_id
1 'polypeptide(L)'
;MGPKKLALWFLIVSVAISAALGIIAILSGTFGSFQVRIVLTTLTISAASIFALASGALWEGKRGRILPAAGIVLALLAAVLTITGIWLEPESESFWKFTASVSVLAAATAHTCLLSLAKLARRFAWASLTTFIAIYLLALLIVASIYIEPEGDLGFKLIGATSIIVAALTIMTPIFHRLSREDPGQVAEPETSERVLFATTTCPQCGATQPSTLSETLCDQCGCRFVVKILAEGRHF
;
A
#
# COMPACT_ATOMS: atom_id res chain seq x y z
N MET A 1 15.62 3.29 26.91
CA MET A 1 14.62 2.73 25.98
C MET A 1 14.86 3.34 24.60
N GLY A 2 14.96 2.52 23.56
CA GLY A 2 15.14 3.07 22.21
C GLY A 2 13.88 3.80 21.70
N PRO A 3 13.99 4.80 20.82
CA PRO A 3 12.87 5.64 20.38
C PRO A 3 11.70 4.83 19.80
N LYS A 4 11.96 3.68 19.19
CA LYS A 4 10.93 2.76 18.68
C LYS A 4 10.08 2.14 19.79
N LYS A 5 10.68 1.76 20.91
CA LYS A 5 9.95 1.20 22.07
C LYS A 5 9.09 2.25 22.76
N LEU A 6 9.60 3.50 22.81
CA LEU A 6 8.86 4.63 23.36
C LEU A 6 7.61 4.95 22.53
N ALA A 7 7.75 5.02 21.22
CA ALA A 7 6.63 5.26 20.30
C ALA A 7 5.55 4.16 20.41
N LEU A 8 5.97 2.90 20.50
CA LEU A 8 5.05 1.76 20.66
C LEU A 8 4.31 1.81 21.99
N TRP A 9 4.99 2.23 23.06
CA TRP A 9 4.39 2.41 24.38
C TRP A 9 3.35 3.53 24.39
N PHE A 10 3.66 4.67 23.77
CA PHE A 10 2.72 5.77 23.60
C PHE A 10 1.48 5.36 22.81
N LEU A 11 1.66 4.58 21.75
CA LEU A 11 0.55 4.07 20.95
C LEU A 11 -0.35 3.14 21.77
N ILE A 12 0.22 2.20 22.53
CA ILE A 12 -0.56 1.28 23.37
C ILE A 12 -1.34 2.04 24.45
N VAL A 13 -0.68 2.98 25.14
CA VAL A 13 -1.31 3.79 26.18
C VAL A 13 -2.42 4.67 25.60
N SER A 14 -2.21 5.29 24.45
CA SER A 14 -3.21 6.09 23.75
C SER A 14 -4.45 5.28 23.39
N VAL A 15 -4.24 4.07 22.81
CA VAL A 15 -5.35 3.17 22.48
C VAL A 15 -6.08 2.70 23.72
N ALA A 16 -5.36 2.35 24.79
CA ALA A 16 -5.98 1.92 26.05
C ALA A 16 -6.83 3.03 26.70
N ILE A 17 -6.33 4.27 26.72
CA ILE A 17 -7.08 5.43 27.22
C ILE A 17 -8.32 5.67 26.35
N SER A 18 -8.19 5.64 25.04
CA SER A 18 -9.33 5.83 24.12
C SER A 18 -10.40 4.76 24.30
N ALA A 19 -9.99 3.49 24.47
CA ALA A 19 -10.90 2.39 24.73
C ALA A 19 -11.62 2.56 26.10
N ALA A 20 -10.89 2.93 27.14
CA ALA A 20 -11.46 3.16 28.47
C ALA A 20 -12.49 4.31 28.46
N LEU A 21 -12.14 5.43 27.80
CA LEU A 21 -13.05 6.56 27.65
C LEU A 21 -14.29 6.19 26.82
N GLY A 22 -14.15 5.37 25.78
CA GLY A 22 -15.27 4.85 25.00
C GLY A 22 -16.21 3.98 25.83
N ILE A 23 -15.66 3.08 26.66
CA ILE A 23 -16.44 2.22 27.55
C ILE A 23 -17.18 3.07 28.63
N ILE A 24 -16.49 4.03 29.25
CA ILE A 24 -17.11 4.92 30.23
C ILE A 24 -18.25 5.72 29.57
N ALA A 25 -18.05 6.24 28.38
CA ALA A 25 -19.06 6.98 27.66
C ALA A 25 -20.30 6.11 27.35
N ILE A 26 -20.12 4.84 26.98
CA ILE A 26 -21.21 3.89 26.71
C ILE A 26 -21.97 3.57 28.03
N LEU A 27 -21.25 3.32 29.12
CA LEU A 27 -21.85 2.94 30.41
C LEU A 27 -22.55 4.09 31.11
N SER A 28 -22.11 5.34 30.88
CA SER A 28 -22.72 6.52 31.51
C SER A 28 -24.13 6.85 30.99
N GLY A 29 -24.58 6.21 29.92
CA GLY A 29 -25.95 6.33 29.38
C GLY A 29 -26.33 7.72 28.85
N THR A 30 -25.44 8.71 28.93
CA THR A 30 -25.67 10.10 28.54
C THR A 30 -24.92 10.39 27.22
N PHE A 31 -25.26 9.64 26.17
CA PHE A 31 -24.78 9.97 24.83
C PHE A 31 -25.55 11.18 24.29
N GLY A 32 -25.04 12.36 24.59
CA GLY A 32 -25.53 13.59 23.98
C GLY A 32 -24.98 13.75 22.55
N SER A 33 -25.62 14.58 21.74
CA SER A 33 -25.21 14.89 20.36
C SER A 33 -23.75 15.35 20.27
N PHE A 34 -23.24 16.04 21.26
CA PHE A 34 -21.87 16.51 21.34
C PHE A 34 -20.83 15.36 21.43
N GLN A 35 -21.07 14.35 22.27
CA GLN A 35 -20.21 13.17 22.39
C GLN A 35 -20.17 12.38 21.08
N VAL A 36 -21.31 12.22 20.43
CA VAL A 36 -21.40 11.55 19.11
C VAL A 36 -20.54 12.29 18.06
N ARG A 37 -20.60 13.62 18.04
CA ARG A 37 -19.77 14.43 17.12
C ARG A 37 -18.28 14.23 17.36
N ILE A 38 -17.83 14.20 18.62
CA ILE A 38 -16.43 13.96 18.97
C ILE A 38 -15.99 12.57 18.50
N VAL A 39 -16.79 11.54 18.76
CA VAL A 39 -16.48 10.15 18.35
C VAL A 39 -16.40 10.05 16.81
N LEU A 40 -17.36 10.63 16.09
CA LEU A 40 -17.37 10.63 14.65
C LEU A 40 -16.15 11.40 14.06
N THR A 41 -15.78 12.52 14.67
CA THR A 41 -14.61 13.29 14.26
C THR A 41 -13.32 12.50 14.44
N THR A 42 -13.14 11.85 15.59
CA THR A 42 -11.95 11.00 15.85
C THR A 42 -11.90 9.79 14.94
N LEU A 43 -13.04 9.17 14.66
CA LEU A 43 -13.14 8.06 13.70
C LEU A 43 -12.76 8.51 12.28
N THR A 44 -13.24 9.68 11.86
CA THR A 44 -12.93 10.27 10.55
C THR A 44 -11.42 10.56 10.42
N ILE A 45 -10.80 11.17 11.43
CA ILE A 45 -9.36 11.43 11.44
C ILE A 45 -8.57 10.11 11.38
N SER A 46 -9.00 9.10 12.14
CA SER A 46 -8.35 7.78 12.14
C SER A 46 -8.45 7.11 10.78
N ALA A 47 -9.61 7.11 10.15
CA ALA A 47 -9.81 6.55 8.81
C ALA A 47 -8.97 7.28 7.77
N ALA A 48 -8.98 8.61 7.78
CA ALA A 48 -8.17 9.42 6.88
C ALA A 48 -6.67 9.16 7.05
N SER A 49 -6.20 9.00 8.29
CA SER A 49 -4.81 8.65 8.59
C SER A 49 -4.43 7.28 8.02
N ILE A 50 -5.30 6.28 8.14
CA ILE A 50 -5.09 4.96 7.57
C ILE A 50 -5.01 5.04 6.02
N PHE A 51 -5.91 5.79 5.38
CA PHE A 51 -5.91 5.96 3.93
C PHE A 51 -4.67 6.72 3.44
N ALA A 52 -4.25 7.76 4.17
CA ALA A 52 -3.05 8.51 3.86
C ALA A 52 -1.78 7.64 4.03
N LEU A 53 -1.68 6.83 5.09
CA LEU A 53 -0.58 5.90 5.30
C LEU A 53 -0.53 4.82 4.21
N ALA A 54 -1.69 4.24 3.84
CA ALA A 54 -1.79 3.26 2.77
C ALA A 54 -1.29 3.81 1.43
N SER A 55 -1.65 5.06 1.12
CA SER A 55 -1.20 5.75 -0.08
C SER A 55 0.27 6.15 0.00
N GLY A 56 0.73 6.63 1.17
CA GLY A 56 2.11 7.03 1.42
C GLY A 56 3.12 5.88 1.31
N ALA A 57 2.73 4.68 1.73
CA ALA A 57 3.56 3.48 1.61
C ALA A 57 3.91 3.15 0.14
N LEU A 58 3.01 3.43 -0.80
CA LEU A 58 3.28 3.28 -2.22
C LEU A 58 4.23 4.37 -2.76
N TRP A 59 4.23 5.57 -2.16
CA TRP A 59 5.11 6.67 -2.57
C TRP A 59 6.59 6.32 -2.45
N GLU A 60 6.98 5.59 -1.40
CA GLU A 60 8.36 5.14 -1.19
C GLU A 60 8.81 4.10 -2.23
N GLY A 61 7.87 3.40 -2.85
CA GLY A 61 8.12 2.30 -3.79
C GLY A 61 8.58 2.69 -5.20
N LYS A 62 8.84 3.98 -5.52
CA LYS A 62 9.26 4.50 -6.84
C LYS A 62 8.33 4.15 -8.02
N ARG A 63 7.17 3.57 -7.80
CA ARG A 63 6.19 3.18 -8.82
C ARG A 63 5.10 4.26 -8.97
N GLY A 64 5.34 5.27 -9.79
CA GLY A 64 4.34 6.28 -10.14
C GLY A 64 3.96 7.19 -8.94
N ARG A 65 4.02 8.50 -9.09
CA ARG A 65 3.70 9.45 -8.00
C ARG A 65 2.24 9.92 -8.02
N ILE A 66 1.52 9.68 -9.12
CA ILE A 66 0.17 10.24 -9.32
C ILE A 66 -0.85 9.52 -8.43
N LEU A 67 -0.84 8.19 -8.41
CA LEU A 67 -1.81 7.39 -7.65
C LEU A 67 -1.73 7.62 -6.13
N PRO A 68 -0.53 7.57 -5.49
CA PRO A 68 -0.43 7.86 -4.06
C PRO A 68 -0.74 9.33 -3.72
N ALA A 69 -0.37 10.28 -4.57
CA ALA A 69 -0.73 11.68 -4.39
C ALA A 69 -2.25 11.88 -4.42
N ALA A 70 -2.93 11.30 -5.41
CA ALA A 70 -4.40 11.33 -5.50
C ALA A 70 -5.05 10.71 -4.27
N GLY A 71 -4.53 9.58 -3.78
CA GLY A 71 -5.03 8.91 -2.58
C GLY A 71 -4.93 9.77 -1.32
N ILE A 72 -3.80 10.46 -1.12
CA ILE A 72 -3.61 11.38 0.01
C ILE A 72 -4.57 12.57 -0.09
N VAL A 73 -4.66 13.18 -1.26
CA VAL A 73 -5.55 14.34 -1.48
C VAL A 73 -7.01 13.96 -1.27
N LEU A 74 -7.46 12.80 -1.79
CA LEU A 74 -8.82 12.30 -1.59
C LEU A 74 -9.10 11.98 -0.12
N ALA A 75 -8.15 11.40 0.60
CA ALA A 75 -8.30 11.10 2.03
C ALA A 75 -8.46 12.38 2.87
N LEU A 76 -7.66 13.41 2.59
CA LEU A 76 -7.75 14.70 3.26
C LEU A 76 -9.07 15.42 2.91
N LEU A 77 -9.46 15.42 1.63
CA LEU A 77 -10.71 16.04 1.19
C LEU A 77 -11.91 15.35 1.84
N ALA A 78 -11.94 14.01 1.85
CA ALA A 78 -13.00 13.25 2.52
C ALA A 78 -13.09 13.58 4.01
N ALA A 79 -11.93 13.69 4.71
CA ALA A 79 -11.90 14.04 6.13
C ALA A 79 -12.45 15.45 6.37
N VAL A 80 -12.01 16.43 5.60
CA VAL A 80 -12.47 17.83 5.74
C VAL A 80 -13.98 17.92 5.50
N LEU A 81 -14.48 17.32 4.42
CA LEU A 81 -15.90 17.33 4.10
C LEU A 81 -16.73 16.64 5.18
N THR A 82 -16.30 15.47 5.67
CA THR A 82 -17.01 14.72 6.70
C THR A 82 -17.03 15.51 8.02
N ILE A 83 -15.90 16.08 8.45
CA ILE A 83 -15.83 16.90 9.66
C ILE A 83 -16.72 18.15 9.53
N THR A 84 -16.68 18.82 8.39
CA THR A 84 -17.56 19.95 8.10
C THR A 84 -19.03 19.53 8.20
N GLY A 85 -19.41 18.37 7.64
CA GLY A 85 -20.75 17.84 7.75
C GLY A 85 -21.19 17.54 9.19
N ILE A 86 -20.29 16.98 10.02
CA ILE A 86 -20.58 16.66 11.43
C ILE A 86 -20.83 17.91 12.27
N TRP A 87 -20.09 19.00 12.01
CA TRP A 87 -20.16 20.19 12.85
C TRP A 87 -21.14 21.26 12.35
N LEU A 88 -21.31 21.42 11.04
CA LEU A 88 -22.18 22.42 10.43
C LEU A 88 -23.57 21.88 10.08
N GLU A 89 -23.75 20.55 10.05
CA GLU A 89 -25.02 19.87 9.71
C GLU A 89 -25.75 20.48 8.50
N PRO A 90 -25.07 20.61 7.35
CA PRO A 90 -25.69 21.22 6.19
C PRO A 90 -26.93 20.40 5.76
N GLU A 91 -28.07 21.08 5.57
CA GLU A 91 -29.33 20.46 5.11
C GLU A 91 -29.30 20.02 3.63
N SER A 92 -28.23 20.36 2.92
CA SER A 92 -28.09 20.06 1.49
C SER A 92 -27.81 18.59 1.26
N GLU A 93 -28.75 17.89 0.66
CA GLU A 93 -28.59 16.51 0.20
C GLU A 93 -27.40 16.35 -0.76
N SER A 94 -27.18 17.31 -1.64
CA SER A 94 -26.05 17.32 -2.57
C SER A 94 -24.70 17.33 -1.86
N PHE A 95 -24.60 18.00 -0.71
CA PHE A 95 -23.37 17.99 0.10
C PHE A 95 -23.04 16.59 0.62
N TRP A 96 -24.05 15.88 1.13
CA TRP A 96 -23.89 14.54 1.65
C TRP A 96 -23.59 13.52 0.56
N LYS A 97 -24.26 13.61 -0.58
CA LYS A 97 -24.00 12.78 -1.76
C LYS A 97 -22.56 12.98 -2.26
N PHE A 98 -22.08 14.22 -2.34
CA PHE A 98 -20.71 14.54 -2.73
C PHE A 98 -19.68 14.01 -1.71
N THR A 99 -19.91 14.24 -0.41
CA THR A 99 -19.04 13.76 0.68
C THR A 99 -18.91 12.25 0.68
N ALA A 100 -20.03 11.53 0.52
CA ALA A 100 -20.04 10.07 0.42
C ALA A 100 -19.25 9.58 -0.81
N SER A 101 -19.45 10.22 -1.96
CA SER A 101 -18.72 9.88 -3.20
C SER A 101 -17.22 10.03 -3.06
N VAL A 102 -16.75 11.14 -2.48
CA VAL A 102 -15.33 11.40 -2.24
C VAL A 102 -14.76 10.37 -1.25
N SER A 103 -15.51 10.01 -0.21
CA SER A 103 -15.10 9.01 0.78
C SER A 103 -14.96 7.61 0.16
N VAL A 104 -15.90 7.22 -0.70
CA VAL A 104 -15.82 5.95 -1.45
C VAL A 104 -14.60 5.91 -2.36
N LEU A 105 -14.32 7.01 -3.09
CA LEU A 105 -13.15 7.10 -3.96
C LEU A 105 -11.83 7.10 -3.16
N ALA A 106 -11.79 7.76 -2.00
CA ALA A 106 -10.64 7.72 -1.10
C ALA A 106 -10.35 6.29 -0.61
N ALA A 107 -11.38 5.56 -0.19
CA ALA A 107 -11.27 4.17 0.24
C ALA A 107 -10.81 3.25 -0.90
N ALA A 108 -11.40 3.38 -2.10
CA ALA A 108 -11.03 2.60 -3.28
C ALA A 108 -9.56 2.84 -3.68
N THR A 109 -9.12 4.10 -3.65
CA THR A 109 -7.75 4.46 -4.00
C THR A 109 -6.76 3.96 -2.95
N ALA A 110 -7.05 4.11 -1.66
CA ALA A 110 -6.21 3.57 -0.58
C ALA A 110 -6.09 2.04 -0.67
N HIS A 111 -7.19 1.35 -0.95
CA HIS A 111 -7.21 -0.11 -1.14
C HIS A 111 -6.34 -0.53 -2.32
N THR A 112 -6.45 0.16 -3.46
CA THR A 112 -5.61 -0.06 -4.64
C THR A 112 -4.14 0.18 -4.34
N CYS A 113 -3.79 1.23 -3.57
CA CYS A 113 -2.42 1.49 -3.14
C CYS A 113 -1.87 0.35 -2.29
N LEU A 114 -2.63 -0.17 -1.32
CA LEU A 114 -2.21 -1.32 -0.50
C LEU A 114 -1.94 -2.56 -1.34
N LEU A 115 -2.84 -2.89 -2.27
CA LEU A 115 -2.67 -4.06 -3.14
C LEU A 115 -1.49 -3.91 -4.11
N SER A 116 -1.19 -2.69 -4.54
CA SER A 116 -0.03 -2.38 -5.40
C SER A 116 1.32 -2.61 -4.72
N LEU A 117 1.37 -2.67 -3.38
CA LEU A 117 2.58 -3.02 -2.63
C LEU A 117 2.92 -4.51 -2.75
N ALA A 118 1.95 -5.36 -3.01
CA ALA A 118 2.18 -6.79 -3.24
C ALA A 118 2.87 -6.98 -4.60
N LYS A 119 4.16 -7.35 -4.58
CA LYS A 119 4.90 -7.71 -5.80
C LYS A 119 4.46 -9.10 -6.25
N LEU A 120 3.53 -9.18 -7.20
CA LEU A 120 3.13 -10.43 -7.81
C LEU A 120 4.10 -10.80 -8.96
N ALA A 121 4.39 -12.10 -9.12
CA ALA A 121 5.12 -12.59 -10.27
C ALA A 121 4.36 -12.27 -11.56
N ARG A 122 5.08 -12.12 -12.69
CA ARG A 122 4.50 -11.73 -14.01
C ARG A 122 3.30 -12.59 -14.42
N ARG A 123 3.31 -13.88 -14.06
CA ARG A 123 2.20 -14.82 -14.33
C ARG A 123 0.89 -14.46 -13.59
N PHE A 124 0.97 -13.73 -12.48
CA PHE A 124 -0.19 -13.31 -11.70
C PHE A 124 -0.55 -11.82 -11.89
N ALA A 125 0.07 -11.14 -12.86
CA ALA A 125 -0.21 -9.72 -13.16
C ALA A 125 -1.68 -9.49 -13.54
N TRP A 126 -2.33 -10.47 -14.18
CA TRP A 126 -3.77 -10.42 -14.49
C TRP A 126 -4.64 -10.32 -13.24
N ALA A 127 -4.25 -11.01 -12.15
CA ALA A 127 -5.02 -10.98 -10.90
C ALA A 127 -5.03 -9.58 -10.28
N SER A 128 -3.90 -8.86 -10.28
CA SER A 128 -3.86 -7.48 -9.79
C SER A 128 -4.70 -6.53 -10.66
N LEU A 129 -4.65 -6.68 -11.97
CA LEU A 129 -5.46 -5.87 -12.89
C LEU A 129 -6.95 -6.10 -12.68
N THR A 130 -7.37 -7.37 -12.59
CA THR A 130 -8.77 -7.74 -12.32
C THR A 130 -9.24 -7.18 -10.98
N THR A 131 -8.40 -7.24 -9.95
CA THR A 131 -8.72 -6.69 -8.62
C THR A 131 -8.91 -5.17 -8.69
N PHE A 132 -8.04 -4.44 -9.40
CA PHE A 132 -8.19 -2.99 -9.56
C PHE A 132 -9.47 -2.63 -10.30
N ILE A 133 -9.78 -3.33 -11.39
CA ILE A 133 -11.04 -3.13 -12.13
C ILE A 133 -12.25 -3.40 -11.22
N ALA A 134 -12.23 -4.48 -10.45
CA ALA A 134 -13.32 -4.82 -9.53
C ALA A 134 -13.51 -3.77 -8.42
N ILE A 135 -12.43 -3.22 -7.85
CA ILE A 135 -12.49 -2.16 -6.82
C ILE A 135 -13.14 -0.88 -7.38
N TYR A 136 -12.69 -0.42 -8.56
CA TYR A 136 -13.25 0.79 -9.15
C TYR A 136 -14.68 0.57 -9.71
N LEU A 137 -15.00 -0.63 -10.18
CA LEU A 137 -16.36 -0.99 -10.54
C LEU A 137 -17.28 -0.95 -9.32
N LEU A 138 -16.86 -1.51 -8.19
CA LEU A 138 -17.59 -1.43 -6.93
C LEU A 138 -17.78 0.03 -6.49
N ALA A 139 -16.73 0.83 -6.53
CA ALA A 139 -16.80 2.26 -6.19
C ALA A 139 -17.79 3.00 -7.10
N LEU A 140 -17.77 2.71 -8.41
CA LEU A 140 -18.71 3.29 -9.38
C LEU A 140 -20.16 2.89 -9.09
N LEU A 141 -20.41 1.61 -8.80
CA LEU A 141 -21.76 1.12 -8.46
C LEU A 141 -22.29 1.79 -7.19
N ILE A 142 -21.44 1.95 -6.15
CA ILE A 142 -21.85 2.64 -4.93
C ILE A 142 -22.13 4.12 -5.20
N VAL A 143 -21.26 4.82 -5.93
CA VAL A 143 -21.50 6.23 -6.29
C VAL A 143 -22.75 6.36 -7.15
N ALA A 144 -22.93 5.49 -8.14
CA ALA A 144 -24.15 5.51 -8.98
C ALA A 144 -25.42 5.31 -8.13
N SER A 145 -25.40 4.40 -7.15
CA SER A 145 -26.56 4.17 -6.27
C SER A 145 -26.91 5.36 -5.38
N ILE A 146 -25.93 6.21 -5.04
CA ILE A 146 -26.14 7.45 -4.28
C ILE A 146 -26.93 8.49 -5.10
N TYR A 147 -26.70 8.53 -6.42
CA TYR A 147 -27.32 9.55 -7.29
C TYR A 147 -28.58 9.07 -8.01
N ILE A 148 -28.68 7.79 -8.36
CA ILE A 148 -29.73 7.26 -9.22
C ILE A 148 -30.91 6.69 -8.43
N GLU A 149 -30.72 6.42 -7.11
CA GLU A 149 -31.75 5.79 -6.24
C GLU A 149 -32.40 4.60 -6.95
N PRO A 150 -31.71 3.47 -7.13
CA PRO A 150 -32.17 2.37 -7.95
C PRO A 150 -33.50 1.83 -7.41
N GLU A 151 -34.57 1.89 -8.24
CA GLU A 151 -35.83 1.26 -7.93
C GLU A 151 -35.65 -0.26 -7.93
N GLY A 152 -35.83 -0.90 -6.75
CA GLY A 152 -35.78 -2.35 -6.58
C GLY A 152 -34.42 -2.91 -6.10
N ASP A 153 -34.40 -4.22 -5.87
CA ASP A 153 -33.28 -4.96 -5.23
C ASP A 153 -32.05 -5.16 -6.11
N LEU A 154 -32.14 -4.87 -7.42
CA LEU A 154 -31.08 -5.23 -8.36
C LEU A 154 -29.76 -4.48 -8.07
N GLY A 155 -29.83 -3.18 -7.74
CA GLY A 155 -28.67 -2.37 -7.40
C GLY A 155 -27.91 -2.92 -6.19
N PHE A 156 -28.63 -3.23 -5.13
CA PHE A 156 -28.04 -3.81 -3.91
C PHE A 156 -27.44 -5.20 -4.15
N LYS A 157 -28.10 -6.04 -4.99
CA LYS A 157 -27.58 -7.36 -5.35
C LYS A 157 -26.27 -7.25 -6.15
N LEU A 158 -26.17 -6.30 -7.08
CA LEU A 158 -24.95 -6.06 -7.85
C LEU A 158 -23.81 -5.54 -6.95
N ILE A 159 -24.07 -4.59 -6.06
CA ILE A 159 -23.09 -4.10 -5.08
C ILE A 159 -22.63 -5.25 -4.18
N GLY A 160 -23.56 -6.06 -3.66
CA GLY A 160 -23.26 -7.21 -2.82
C GLY A 160 -22.38 -8.25 -3.55
N ALA A 161 -22.77 -8.63 -4.77
CA ALA A 161 -22.00 -9.59 -5.57
C ALA A 161 -20.58 -9.07 -5.87
N THR A 162 -20.48 -7.80 -6.29
CA THR A 162 -19.17 -7.18 -6.59
C THR A 162 -18.31 -7.06 -5.33
N SER A 163 -18.91 -6.75 -4.18
CA SER A 163 -18.18 -6.71 -2.88
C SER A 163 -17.58 -8.06 -2.51
N ILE A 164 -18.32 -9.16 -2.72
CA ILE A 164 -17.81 -10.52 -2.48
C ILE A 164 -16.65 -10.83 -3.41
N ILE A 165 -16.74 -10.46 -4.68
CA ILE A 165 -15.65 -10.63 -5.65
C ILE A 165 -14.40 -9.85 -5.21
N VAL A 166 -14.55 -8.58 -4.83
CA VAL A 166 -13.44 -7.74 -4.35
C VAL A 166 -12.82 -8.34 -3.10
N ALA A 167 -13.61 -8.80 -2.13
CA ALA A 167 -13.12 -9.44 -0.92
C ALA A 167 -12.32 -10.72 -1.24
N ALA A 168 -12.84 -11.59 -2.10
CA ALA A 168 -12.16 -12.82 -2.52
C ALA A 168 -10.82 -12.52 -3.21
N LEU A 169 -10.79 -11.58 -4.16
CA LEU A 169 -9.57 -11.17 -4.86
C LEU A 169 -8.55 -10.52 -3.91
N THR A 170 -9.01 -9.75 -2.94
CA THR A 170 -8.15 -9.15 -1.91
C THR A 170 -7.46 -10.21 -1.05
N ILE A 171 -8.19 -11.24 -0.63
CA ILE A 171 -7.64 -12.36 0.15
C ILE A 171 -6.69 -13.22 -0.70
N MET A 172 -7.00 -13.41 -1.98
CA MET A 172 -6.13 -14.17 -2.90
C MET A 172 -4.80 -13.48 -3.17
N THR A 173 -4.75 -12.17 -3.15
CA THR A 173 -3.53 -11.38 -3.46
C THR A 173 -2.33 -11.76 -2.57
N PRO A 174 -2.41 -11.80 -1.22
CA PRO A 174 -1.30 -12.23 -0.37
C PRO A 174 -0.95 -13.71 -0.54
N ILE A 175 -1.91 -14.56 -0.89
CA ILE A 175 -1.68 -15.99 -1.18
C ILE A 175 -0.83 -16.12 -2.44
N PHE A 176 -1.17 -15.42 -3.53
CA PHE A 176 -0.38 -15.40 -4.75
C PHE A 176 1.00 -14.78 -4.53
N HIS A 177 1.11 -13.79 -3.65
CA HIS A 177 2.41 -13.23 -3.29
C HIS A 177 3.31 -14.26 -2.59
N ARG A 178 2.77 -15.08 -1.67
CA ARG A 178 3.51 -16.18 -1.04
C ARG A 178 3.91 -17.25 -2.05
N LEU A 179 2.97 -17.73 -2.88
CA LEU A 179 3.25 -18.69 -3.94
C LEU A 179 4.30 -18.21 -4.94
N SER A 180 4.33 -16.89 -5.21
CA SER A 180 5.36 -16.28 -6.07
C SER A 180 6.76 -16.28 -5.44
N ARG A 181 6.87 -16.40 -4.12
CA ARG A 181 8.16 -16.47 -3.40
C ARG A 181 8.69 -17.90 -3.27
N GLU A 182 7.81 -18.89 -3.30
CA GLU A 182 8.16 -20.31 -3.10
C GLU A 182 8.61 -21.02 -4.39
N ASP A 183 8.49 -20.38 -5.56
CA ASP A 183 9.01 -20.91 -6.83
C ASP A 183 10.49 -20.59 -7.00
N PRO A 184 11.42 -21.52 -6.74
CA PRO A 184 12.86 -21.28 -6.91
C PRO A 184 13.27 -21.16 -8.36
N GLY A 185 12.35 -21.39 -9.30
CA GLY A 185 12.62 -21.33 -10.76
C GLY A 185 12.40 -19.96 -11.39
N GLN A 186 11.91 -18.96 -10.66
CA GLN A 186 11.89 -17.56 -11.05
C GLN A 186 12.67 -16.73 -10.01
N VAL A 187 13.93 -17.12 -9.76
CA VAL A 187 14.92 -16.10 -9.48
C VAL A 187 14.67 -15.04 -10.55
N ALA A 188 14.18 -13.86 -10.12
CA ALA A 188 14.13 -12.70 -10.96
C ALA A 188 15.40 -12.75 -11.83
N GLU A 189 15.22 -12.89 -13.16
CA GLU A 189 16.27 -12.40 -14.03
C GLU A 189 16.53 -10.99 -13.50
N PRO A 190 17.72 -10.76 -12.97
CA PRO A 190 18.09 -9.41 -12.64
C PRO A 190 17.90 -8.67 -13.96
N GLU A 191 17.02 -7.66 -13.98
CA GLU A 191 17.05 -6.57 -14.95
C GLU A 191 18.29 -5.72 -14.63
N THR A 192 19.36 -6.41 -14.50
CA THR A 192 20.67 -5.95 -14.77
C THR A 192 21.08 -6.85 -15.93
N SER A 193 21.04 -6.32 -17.13
CA SER A 193 22.05 -6.67 -18.10
C SER A 193 23.33 -6.71 -17.27
N GLU A 194 23.69 -7.87 -16.75
CA GLU A 194 25.06 -8.15 -16.39
C GLU A 194 25.80 -7.97 -17.71
N ARG A 195 26.19 -6.72 -17.96
CA ARG A 195 27.43 -6.53 -18.69
C ARG A 195 28.41 -7.32 -17.87
N VAL A 196 28.70 -8.55 -18.31
CA VAL A 196 29.83 -9.31 -17.86
C VAL A 196 31.00 -8.38 -18.16
N LEU A 197 31.37 -7.60 -17.14
CA LEU A 197 32.54 -6.74 -17.18
C LEU A 197 33.71 -7.72 -17.19
N PHE A 198 34.13 -8.11 -18.39
CA PHE A 198 35.39 -8.78 -18.61
C PHE A 198 36.47 -7.76 -18.22
N ALA A 199 36.93 -7.84 -16.98
CA ALA A 199 38.12 -7.12 -16.57
C ALA A 199 39.33 -7.97 -16.93
N THR A 200 40.25 -7.43 -17.71
CA THR A 200 41.56 -8.04 -17.87
C THR A 200 42.31 -7.89 -16.55
N THR A 201 42.57 -9.01 -15.89
CA THR A 201 43.32 -9.04 -14.62
C THR A 201 44.65 -9.75 -14.82
N THR A 202 45.69 -9.26 -14.14
CA THR A 202 47.03 -9.88 -14.12
C THR A 202 47.10 -10.84 -12.94
N CYS A 203 47.53 -12.07 -13.19
CA CYS A 203 47.75 -13.08 -12.19
C CYS A 203 48.87 -12.59 -11.23
N PRO A 204 48.61 -12.58 -9.89
CA PRO A 204 49.58 -12.10 -8.94
C PRO A 204 50.85 -13.00 -8.80
N GLN A 205 50.77 -14.24 -9.29
CA GLN A 205 51.86 -15.20 -9.16
C GLN A 205 52.76 -15.32 -10.39
N CYS A 206 52.19 -15.24 -11.61
CA CYS A 206 53.00 -15.40 -12.85
C CYS A 206 52.95 -14.17 -13.77
N GLY A 207 52.14 -13.14 -13.46
CA GLY A 207 52.04 -11.93 -14.26
C GLY A 207 51.25 -12.07 -15.56
N ALA A 208 50.64 -13.24 -15.84
CA ALA A 208 49.87 -13.46 -17.06
C ALA A 208 48.55 -12.67 -17.03
N THR A 209 48.26 -11.95 -18.10
CA THR A 209 47.01 -11.25 -18.32
C THR A 209 45.95 -12.16 -18.91
N GLN A 210 44.83 -12.33 -18.24
CA GLN A 210 43.69 -13.13 -18.72
C GLN A 210 42.36 -12.42 -18.47
N PRO A 211 41.34 -12.66 -19.28
CA PRO A 211 39.99 -12.17 -19.01
C PRO A 211 39.42 -12.90 -17.79
N SER A 212 38.99 -12.17 -16.78
CA SER A 212 38.39 -12.74 -15.59
C SER A 212 36.97 -12.25 -15.42
N THR A 213 36.09 -13.14 -14.97
CA THR A 213 34.78 -12.79 -14.42
C THR A 213 34.94 -12.38 -12.96
N LEU A 214 34.03 -11.55 -12.43
CA LEU A 214 34.03 -11.05 -11.06
C LEU A 214 33.71 -12.15 -10.02
N SER A 215 34.52 -13.22 -10.04
CA SER A 215 34.38 -14.36 -9.13
C SER A 215 35.76 -15.01 -8.93
N GLU A 216 35.81 -16.17 -8.31
CA GLU A 216 37.03 -16.97 -8.24
C GLU A 216 37.49 -17.34 -9.65
N THR A 217 38.69 -16.96 -10.00
CA THR A 217 39.31 -17.22 -11.30
C THR A 217 40.55 -18.09 -11.12
N LEU A 218 40.72 -19.07 -11.96
CA LEU A 218 41.89 -19.94 -12.04
C LEU A 218 42.81 -19.42 -13.14
N CYS A 219 44.08 -19.26 -12.86
CA CYS A 219 45.03 -18.83 -13.89
C CYS A 219 45.36 -19.98 -14.83
N ASP A 220 45.14 -19.78 -16.12
CA ASP A 220 45.37 -20.80 -17.13
C ASP A 220 46.85 -21.18 -17.31
N GLN A 221 47.77 -20.32 -16.88
CA GLN A 221 49.23 -20.57 -17.01
C GLN A 221 49.87 -21.22 -15.81
N CYS A 222 49.44 -20.88 -14.57
CA CYS A 222 50.09 -21.39 -13.35
C CYS A 222 49.16 -22.14 -12.40
N GLY A 223 47.83 -22.23 -12.72
CA GLY A 223 46.84 -22.90 -11.88
C GLY A 223 46.51 -22.21 -10.53
N CYS A 224 47.00 -20.99 -10.32
CA CYS A 224 46.73 -20.25 -9.09
C CYS A 224 45.27 -19.77 -9.06
N ARG A 225 44.57 -19.98 -7.91
CA ARG A 225 43.24 -19.40 -7.67
C ARG A 225 43.36 -18.04 -7.03
N PHE A 226 42.67 -17.06 -7.57
CA PHE A 226 42.60 -15.72 -6.97
C PHE A 226 41.17 -15.14 -7.15
N VAL A 227 40.80 -14.23 -6.26
CA VAL A 227 39.51 -13.58 -6.26
C VAL A 227 39.65 -12.13 -6.69
N VAL A 228 38.90 -11.74 -7.72
CA VAL A 228 38.85 -10.36 -8.19
C VAL A 228 37.69 -9.65 -7.48
N LYS A 229 38.03 -8.66 -6.61
CA LYS A 229 37.05 -7.79 -5.95
C LYS A 229 37.19 -6.38 -6.52
N ILE A 230 36.07 -5.81 -6.96
CA ILE A 230 36.01 -4.38 -7.24
C ILE A 230 35.97 -3.64 -5.91
N LEU A 231 37.01 -2.91 -5.59
CA LEU A 231 36.95 -1.89 -4.55
C LEU A 231 36.19 -0.69 -5.15
N ALA A 232 34.94 -0.50 -4.76
CA ALA A 232 34.22 0.73 -5.06
C ALA A 232 34.94 1.86 -4.32
N GLU A 233 35.74 2.61 -5.06
CA GLU A 233 36.38 3.82 -4.55
C GLU A 233 35.28 4.80 -4.17
N GLY A 234 35.17 5.10 -2.87
CA GLY A 234 34.15 5.98 -2.31
C GLY A 234 34.27 7.36 -2.95
N ARG A 235 33.25 7.76 -3.70
CA ARG A 235 33.04 9.16 -4.03
C ARG A 235 32.61 9.88 -2.75
N HIS A 236 33.53 10.58 -2.13
CA HIS A 236 33.21 11.68 -1.24
C HIS A 236 32.56 12.79 -2.06
N PHE A 237 31.28 13.05 -1.80
CA PHE A 237 30.62 14.31 -2.06
C PHE A 237 29.90 14.76 -0.80
#